data_56a14eb2499453a6a9cc9c28b7f559ff
#
_entry.id   56a14eb2499453a6a9cc9c28b7f559ff
#
_cell.length_a   1.000
_cell.length_b   1.000
_cell.length_c   1.000
_cell.angle_alpha   90.00
_cell.angle_beta   90.00
_cell.angle_gamma   90.00
#
_symmetry.space_group_name_H-M   'P 1'
#
loop_
_entity.id
_entity.type
_entity.pdbx_description
1 polymer ?
#
loop_
_entity_poly.entity_id
_entity_poly.type
_entity_poly.pdbx_seq_one_letter_code
_entity_poly.pdbx_strand_id
1 'polypeptide(L)'
;MSTSPSPSATTSASKKIIDKLNLAVAGENAAVWAFGYLLSFIPDENKNYAFSIFNLHRNNRDKLRLRLRDLGITPPRPKEDYELPIVVKDMVSAYELASYVENRLIGIYIQLYAIENKSIRRESLQCALDGAIRILEFKQTPMALPGSIT
;
A
#
# COMPACT_ATOMS: atom_id res chain seq x y z
N MET A 1 40.49 -4.53 -17.80
CA MET A 1 40.31 -5.53 -16.75
C MET A 1 38.86 -5.47 -16.30
N SER A 2 38.07 -6.46 -16.68
CA SER A 2 36.69 -6.61 -16.19
C SER A 2 36.72 -7.14 -14.77
N THR A 3 36.39 -6.32 -13.79
CA THR A 3 36.11 -6.80 -12.45
C THR A 3 34.72 -7.38 -12.41
N SER A 4 34.60 -8.69 -12.48
CA SER A 4 33.36 -9.40 -12.17
C SER A 4 32.96 -9.08 -10.74
N PRO A 5 31.69 -8.70 -10.44
CA PRO A 5 31.27 -8.44 -9.08
C PRO A 5 31.39 -9.72 -8.24
N SER A 6 31.92 -9.56 -7.03
CA SER A 6 32.09 -10.66 -6.08
C SER A 6 30.74 -11.35 -5.78
N PRO A 7 30.66 -12.68 -5.73
CA PRO A 7 29.37 -13.39 -5.51
C PRO A 7 28.65 -12.97 -4.22
N SER A 8 29.38 -12.55 -3.20
CA SER A 8 28.81 -12.04 -1.94
C SER A 8 28.02 -10.73 -2.08
N ALA A 9 28.46 -9.80 -2.94
CA ALA A 9 27.77 -8.53 -3.16
C ALA A 9 26.46 -8.72 -3.90
N THR A 10 26.43 -9.61 -4.91
CA THR A 10 25.22 -9.93 -5.67
C THR A 10 24.16 -10.60 -4.79
N THR A 11 24.56 -11.51 -3.89
CA THR A 11 23.66 -12.18 -2.94
C THR A 11 23.06 -11.19 -1.94
N SER A 12 23.86 -10.24 -1.44
CA SER A 12 23.39 -9.20 -0.50
C SER A 12 22.41 -8.23 -1.15
N ALA A 13 22.66 -7.79 -2.39
CA ALA A 13 21.76 -6.94 -3.14
C ALA A 13 20.42 -7.62 -3.44
N SER A 14 20.45 -8.90 -3.88
CA SER A 14 19.26 -9.70 -4.12
C SER A 14 18.43 -9.88 -2.86
N LYS A 15 19.07 -10.13 -1.71
CA LYS A 15 18.39 -10.24 -0.42
C LYS A 15 17.66 -8.95 -0.03
N LYS A 16 18.28 -7.78 -0.22
CA LYS A 16 17.64 -6.49 0.06
C LYS A 16 16.38 -6.26 -0.78
N ILE A 17 16.42 -6.61 -2.07
CA ILE A 17 15.26 -6.50 -2.97
C ILE A 17 14.13 -7.40 -2.46
N ILE A 18 14.43 -8.65 -2.15
CA ILE A 18 13.46 -9.63 -1.64
C ILE A 18 12.84 -9.15 -0.33
N ASP A 19 13.64 -8.67 0.62
CA ASP A 19 13.16 -8.18 1.90
C ASP A 19 12.22 -6.98 1.74
N LYS A 20 12.53 -6.04 0.84
CA LYS A 20 11.68 -4.88 0.54
C LYS A 20 10.38 -5.26 -0.19
N LEU A 21 10.44 -6.20 -1.12
CA LEU A 21 9.26 -6.71 -1.80
C LEU A 21 8.34 -7.48 -0.84
N ASN A 22 8.91 -8.29 0.06
CA ASN A 22 8.15 -8.98 1.10
C ASN A 22 7.44 -7.98 2.04
N LEU A 23 8.13 -6.92 2.43
CA LEU A 23 7.55 -5.85 3.26
C LEU A 23 6.39 -5.16 2.52
N ALA A 24 6.54 -4.90 1.23
CA ALA A 24 5.50 -4.27 0.42
C ALA A 24 4.27 -5.19 0.25
N VAL A 25 4.46 -6.49 0.01
CA VAL A 25 3.34 -7.45 -0.04
C VAL A 25 2.63 -7.52 1.31
N ALA A 26 3.37 -7.54 2.42
CA ALA A 26 2.78 -7.54 3.76
C ALA A 26 1.97 -6.26 4.02
N GLY A 27 2.48 -5.11 3.60
CA GLY A 27 1.78 -3.81 3.68
C GLY A 27 0.48 -3.80 2.86
N GLU A 28 0.53 -4.27 1.62
CA GLU A 28 -0.66 -4.36 0.77
C GLU A 28 -1.68 -5.41 1.26
N ASN A 29 -1.24 -6.51 1.86
CA ASN A 29 -2.14 -7.45 2.53
C ASN A 29 -2.91 -6.77 3.67
N ALA A 30 -2.23 -5.98 4.50
CA ALA A 30 -2.85 -5.21 5.56
C ALA A 30 -3.81 -4.14 5.02
N ALA A 31 -3.44 -3.46 3.92
CA ALA A 31 -4.30 -2.47 3.27
C ALA A 31 -5.58 -3.12 2.71
N VAL A 32 -5.47 -4.24 2.01
CA VAL A 32 -6.65 -4.98 1.50
C VAL A 32 -7.58 -5.35 2.64
N TRP A 33 -7.05 -5.85 3.75
CA TRP A 33 -7.86 -6.19 4.92
C TRP A 33 -8.53 -4.94 5.53
N ALA A 34 -7.76 -3.88 5.75
CA ALA A 34 -8.26 -2.65 6.35
C ALA A 34 -9.33 -1.98 5.48
N PHE A 35 -9.11 -1.84 4.18
CA PHE A 35 -10.10 -1.27 3.26
C PHE A 35 -11.34 -2.16 3.13
N GLY A 36 -11.20 -3.48 3.18
CA GLY A 36 -12.35 -4.38 3.26
C GLY A 36 -13.18 -4.17 4.52
N TYR A 37 -12.51 -4.00 5.66
CA TYR A 37 -13.16 -3.73 6.95
C TYR A 37 -13.88 -2.37 6.97
N LEU A 38 -13.20 -1.30 6.56
CA LEU A 38 -13.77 0.05 6.63
C LEU A 38 -14.95 0.31 5.69
N LEU A 39 -15.12 -0.50 4.63
CA LEU A 39 -16.24 -0.37 3.68
C LEU A 39 -17.61 -0.43 4.36
N SER A 40 -17.74 -1.18 5.47
CA SER A 40 -18.99 -1.28 6.22
C SER A 40 -19.38 0.00 6.96
N PHE A 41 -18.43 0.94 7.11
CA PHE A 41 -18.62 2.24 7.77
C PHE A 41 -18.76 3.40 6.79
N ILE A 42 -18.66 3.12 5.49
CA ILE A 42 -18.75 4.13 4.44
C ILE A 42 -20.19 4.18 3.93
N PRO A 43 -20.81 5.37 3.86
CA PRO A 43 -22.12 5.55 3.25
C PRO A 43 -22.17 5.12 1.79
N ASP A 44 -23.32 4.69 1.31
CA ASP A 44 -23.48 4.11 -0.02
C ASP A 44 -23.03 5.07 -1.15
N GLU A 45 -23.26 6.36 -1.01
CA GLU A 45 -22.81 7.38 -1.94
C GLU A 45 -21.28 7.47 -2.10
N ASN A 46 -20.52 7.06 -1.07
CA ASN A 46 -19.06 7.08 -1.07
C ASN A 46 -18.43 5.69 -1.27
N LYS A 47 -19.24 4.61 -1.24
CA LYS A 47 -18.75 3.23 -1.31
C LYS A 47 -18.00 2.92 -2.58
N ASN A 48 -18.45 3.42 -3.73
CA ASN A 48 -17.80 3.16 -5.01
C ASN A 48 -16.34 3.65 -5.00
N TYR A 49 -16.09 4.83 -4.44
CA TYR A 49 -14.75 5.36 -4.30
C TYR A 49 -13.88 4.49 -3.36
N ALA A 50 -14.36 4.19 -2.17
CA ALA A 50 -13.64 3.35 -1.21
C ALA A 50 -13.39 1.93 -1.77
N PHE A 51 -14.35 1.37 -2.49
CA PHE A 51 -14.22 0.07 -3.15
C PHE A 51 -13.20 0.10 -4.30
N SER A 52 -13.10 1.20 -5.03
CA SER A 52 -12.06 1.37 -6.06
C SER A 52 -10.66 1.34 -5.46
N ILE A 53 -10.46 1.93 -4.28
CA ILE A 53 -9.19 1.90 -3.55
C ILE A 53 -8.88 0.50 -3.02
N PHE A 54 -9.88 -0.19 -2.48
CA PHE A 54 -9.75 -1.60 -2.09
C PHE A 54 -9.23 -2.47 -3.25
N ASN A 55 -9.80 -2.32 -4.44
CA ASN A 55 -9.37 -3.04 -5.63
C ASN A 55 -7.97 -2.61 -6.10
N LEU A 56 -7.62 -1.33 -5.95
CA LEU A 56 -6.27 -0.84 -6.25
C LEU A 56 -5.22 -1.56 -5.40
N HIS A 57 -5.45 -1.67 -4.08
CA HIS A 57 -4.53 -2.38 -3.19
C HIS A 57 -4.44 -3.87 -3.52
N ARG A 58 -5.54 -4.51 -3.90
CA ARG A 58 -5.51 -5.90 -4.40
C ARG A 58 -4.62 -6.02 -5.63
N ASN A 59 -4.76 -5.12 -6.59
CA ASN A 59 -3.96 -5.12 -7.82
C ASN A 59 -2.47 -4.87 -7.52
N ASN A 60 -2.15 -3.91 -6.66
CA ASN A 60 -0.78 -3.63 -6.24
C ASN A 60 -0.15 -4.84 -5.55
N ARG A 61 -0.86 -5.44 -4.60
CA ARG A 61 -0.45 -6.67 -3.93
C ARG A 61 -0.12 -7.78 -4.94
N ASP A 62 -1.01 -8.00 -5.88
CA ASP A 62 -0.87 -9.10 -6.84
C ASP A 62 0.31 -8.88 -7.79
N LYS A 63 0.59 -7.64 -8.21
CA LYS A 63 1.80 -7.28 -8.97
C LYS A 63 3.07 -7.55 -8.17
N LEU A 64 3.12 -7.16 -6.89
CA LEU A 64 4.27 -7.40 -6.02
C LEU A 64 4.50 -8.89 -5.78
N ARG A 65 3.42 -9.65 -5.59
CA ARG A 65 3.47 -11.12 -5.46
C ARG A 65 4.02 -11.78 -6.71
N LEU A 66 3.64 -11.31 -7.89
CA LEU A 66 4.18 -11.80 -9.15
C LEU A 66 5.69 -11.57 -9.22
N ARG A 67 6.17 -10.37 -8.87
CA ARG A 67 7.61 -10.08 -8.84
C ARG A 67 8.40 -11.00 -7.92
N LEU A 68 7.87 -11.32 -6.74
CA LEU A 68 8.50 -12.30 -5.83
C LEU A 68 8.55 -13.70 -6.45
N ARG A 69 7.45 -14.15 -7.07
CA ARG A 69 7.41 -15.45 -7.75
C ARG A 69 8.40 -15.54 -8.91
N ASP A 70 8.55 -14.47 -9.69
CA ASP A 70 9.53 -14.38 -10.77
C ASP A 70 10.97 -14.51 -10.25
N LEU A 71 11.21 -14.15 -8.99
CA LEU A 71 12.48 -14.35 -8.28
C LEU A 71 12.57 -15.73 -7.59
N GLY A 72 11.58 -16.61 -7.77
CA GLY A 72 11.52 -17.92 -7.12
C GLY A 72 11.15 -17.87 -5.63
N ILE A 73 10.60 -16.76 -5.16
CA ILE A 73 10.25 -16.54 -3.75
C ILE A 73 8.74 -16.71 -3.55
N THR A 74 8.37 -17.47 -2.53
CA THR A 74 6.96 -17.57 -2.10
C THR A 74 6.55 -16.29 -1.39
N PRO A 75 5.51 -15.57 -1.90
CA PRO A 75 5.06 -14.32 -1.27
C PRO A 75 4.48 -14.57 0.14
N PRO A 76 4.59 -13.58 1.06
CA PRO A 76 3.93 -13.64 2.36
C PRO A 76 2.43 -13.85 2.22
N ARG A 77 1.85 -14.65 3.10
CA ARG A 77 0.39 -14.82 3.20
C ARG A 77 -0.23 -13.67 3.97
N PRO A 78 -1.47 -13.28 3.66
CA PRO A 78 -2.24 -12.40 4.53
C PRO A 78 -2.35 -13.01 5.94
N LYS A 79 -2.38 -12.17 6.96
CA LYS A 79 -2.76 -12.59 8.31
C LYS A 79 -4.27 -12.82 8.37
N GLU A 80 -4.71 -13.62 9.32
CA GLU A 80 -6.15 -13.84 9.57
C GLU A 80 -6.79 -12.59 10.15
N ASP A 81 -6.04 -11.82 10.94
CA ASP A 81 -6.49 -10.60 11.60
C ASP A 81 -5.35 -9.58 11.72
N TYR A 82 -5.70 -8.30 11.82
CA TYR A 82 -4.79 -7.19 12.01
C TYR A 82 -5.27 -6.31 13.15
N GLU A 83 -4.35 -5.92 14.03
CA GLU A 83 -4.64 -4.90 15.02
C GLU A 83 -4.93 -3.56 14.34
N LEU A 84 -6.03 -2.94 14.73
CA LEU A 84 -6.41 -1.62 14.25
C LEU A 84 -5.91 -0.55 15.23
N PRO A 85 -5.10 0.42 14.76
CA PRO A 85 -4.63 1.51 15.60
C PRO A 85 -5.72 2.54 15.90
N ILE A 86 -6.84 2.47 15.16
CA ILE A 86 -7.96 3.42 15.21
C ILE A 86 -9.25 2.61 15.31
N VAL A 87 -10.08 2.96 16.29
CA VAL A 87 -11.42 2.37 16.43
C VAL A 87 -12.34 3.01 15.39
N VAL A 88 -12.83 2.19 14.46
CA VAL A 88 -13.73 2.65 13.39
C VAL A 88 -15.18 2.52 13.87
N LYS A 89 -15.92 3.61 13.82
CA LYS A 89 -17.34 3.70 14.22
C LYS A 89 -18.22 4.46 13.22
N ASP A 90 -17.60 5.23 12.33
CA ASP A 90 -18.25 6.09 11.35
C ASP A 90 -17.32 6.38 10.17
N MET A 91 -17.81 7.13 9.19
CA MET A 91 -17.03 7.50 8.01
C MET A 91 -15.77 8.31 8.34
N VAL A 92 -15.83 9.18 9.34
CA VAL A 92 -14.67 10.02 9.74
C VAL A 92 -13.55 9.13 10.25
N SER A 93 -13.82 8.25 11.21
CA SER A 93 -12.83 7.31 11.75
C SER A 93 -12.39 6.26 10.72
N ALA A 94 -13.27 5.88 9.77
CA ALA A 94 -12.90 5.02 8.65
C ALA A 94 -11.85 5.71 7.76
N TYR A 95 -11.99 6.98 7.44
CA TYR A 95 -11.00 7.72 6.66
C TYR A 95 -9.73 8.06 7.44
N GLU A 96 -9.80 8.18 8.75
CA GLU A 96 -8.60 8.24 9.61
C GLU A 96 -7.79 6.94 9.52
N LEU A 97 -8.45 5.78 9.58
CA LEU A 97 -7.80 4.50 9.37
C LEU A 97 -7.22 4.38 7.96
N ALA A 98 -7.99 4.76 6.94
CA ALA A 98 -7.52 4.77 5.56
C ALA A 98 -6.26 5.63 5.39
N SER A 99 -6.25 6.84 5.96
CA SER A 99 -5.09 7.74 5.94
C SER A 99 -3.88 7.14 6.66
N TYR A 100 -4.08 6.47 7.78
CA TYR A 100 -3.02 5.77 8.50
C TYR A 100 -2.40 4.65 7.65
N VAL A 101 -3.23 3.83 7.01
CA VAL A 101 -2.77 2.74 6.14
C VAL A 101 -1.97 3.28 4.96
N GLU A 102 -2.49 4.29 4.27
CA GLU A 102 -1.79 4.92 3.14
C GLU A 102 -0.45 5.52 3.56
N ASN A 103 -0.41 6.20 4.70
CA ASN A 103 0.82 6.80 5.19
C ASN A 103 1.92 5.76 5.47
N ARG A 104 1.54 4.60 6.00
CA ARG A 104 2.49 3.48 6.18
C ARG A 104 2.97 2.91 4.85
N LEU A 105 2.06 2.74 3.88
CA LEU A 105 2.41 2.26 2.55
C LEU A 105 3.34 3.22 1.81
N ILE A 106 3.13 4.53 1.92
CA ILE A 106 4.04 5.55 1.36
C ILE A 106 5.47 5.30 1.85
N GLY A 107 5.66 5.10 3.16
CA GLY A 107 6.97 4.80 3.73
C GLY A 107 7.60 3.53 3.15
N ILE A 108 6.81 2.49 2.94
CA ILE A 108 7.24 1.22 2.34
C ILE A 108 7.63 1.43 0.87
N TYR A 109 6.82 2.13 0.09
CA TYR A 109 7.10 2.40 -1.32
C TYR A 109 8.31 3.32 -1.53
N ILE A 110 8.55 4.26 -0.63
CA ILE A 110 9.79 5.07 -0.64
C ILE A 110 11.03 4.17 -0.46
N GLN A 111 10.96 3.16 0.41
CA GLN A 111 12.04 2.20 0.57
C GLN A 111 12.24 1.33 -0.68
N LEU A 112 11.17 0.95 -1.39
CA LEU A 112 11.26 0.27 -2.68
C LEU A 112 11.84 1.18 -3.77
N TYR A 113 11.48 2.46 -3.77
CA TYR A 113 12.03 3.44 -4.71
C TYR A 113 13.55 3.55 -4.62
N ALA A 114 14.15 3.31 -3.44
CA ALA A 114 15.59 3.34 -3.25
C ALA A 114 16.34 2.16 -3.90
N ILE A 115 15.63 1.16 -4.41
CA ILE A 115 16.21 -0.02 -5.08
C ILE A 115 16.68 0.35 -6.50
N GLU A 116 17.83 -0.19 -6.91
CA GLU A 116 18.43 0.03 -8.24
C GLU A 116 17.74 -0.78 -9.37
N ASN A 117 16.42 -0.63 -9.50
CA ASN A 117 15.63 -1.24 -10.57
C ASN A 117 14.64 -0.21 -11.12
N LYS A 118 14.78 0.16 -12.39
CA LYS A 118 13.99 1.25 -12.99
C LYS A 118 12.48 1.00 -12.93
N SER A 119 12.02 -0.24 -13.17
CA SER A 119 10.60 -0.58 -13.15
C SER A 119 10.04 -0.48 -11.73
N ILE A 120 10.73 -1.07 -10.74
CA ILE A 120 10.34 -1.01 -9.33
C ILE A 120 10.32 0.45 -8.85
N ARG A 121 11.33 1.24 -9.18
CA ARG A 121 11.41 2.66 -8.78
C ARG A 121 10.24 3.47 -9.32
N ARG A 122 9.95 3.33 -10.62
CA ARG A 122 8.83 4.06 -11.25
C ARG A 122 7.50 3.73 -10.59
N GLU A 123 7.19 2.44 -10.44
CA GLU A 123 5.95 1.98 -9.85
C GLU A 123 5.85 2.38 -8.37
N SER A 124 6.93 2.25 -7.61
CA SER A 124 6.97 2.61 -6.20
C SER A 124 6.75 4.10 -5.99
N LEU A 125 7.37 4.96 -6.79
CA LEU A 125 7.15 6.40 -6.73
C LEU A 125 5.70 6.75 -7.05
N GLN A 126 5.12 6.13 -8.08
CA GLN A 126 3.73 6.37 -8.45
C GLN A 126 2.78 5.94 -7.32
N CYS A 127 2.99 4.77 -6.72
CA CYS A 127 2.19 4.31 -5.58
C CYS A 127 2.30 5.26 -4.38
N ALA A 128 3.50 5.76 -4.08
CA ALA A 128 3.69 6.72 -2.99
C ALA A 128 2.98 8.06 -3.24
N LEU A 129 3.08 8.60 -4.45
CA LEU A 129 2.42 9.85 -4.84
C LEU A 129 0.88 9.71 -4.82
N ASP A 130 0.36 8.64 -5.38
CA ASP A 130 -1.07 8.36 -5.39
C ASP A 130 -1.62 8.17 -3.97
N GLY A 131 -0.86 7.51 -3.10
CA GLY A 131 -1.20 7.38 -1.68
C GLY A 131 -1.28 8.73 -0.97
N ALA A 132 -0.33 9.64 -1.23
CA ALA A 132 -0.35 10.98 -0.68
C ALA A 132 -1.58 11.79 -1.15
N ILE A 133 -1.96 11.66 -2.41
CA ILE A 133 -3.17 12.29 -2.97
C ILE A 133 -4.42 11.73 -2.28
N ARG A 134 -4.54 10.42 -2.10
CA ARG A 134 -5.68 9.81 -1.40
C ARG A 134 -5.81 10.29 0.04
N ILE A 135 -4.71 10.46 0.77
CA ILE A 135 -4.75 11.03 2.13
C ILE A 135 -5.37 12.42 2.12
N LEU A 136 -5.03 13.27 1.14
CA LEU A 136 -5.64 14.59 1.01
C LEU A 136 -7.15 14.48 0.70
N GLU A 137 -7.54 13.57 -0.17
CA GLU A 137 -8.94 13.32 -0.52
C GLU A 137 -9.75 12.83 0.70
N PHE A 138 -9.22 11.92 1.52
CA PHE A 138 -9.87 11.48 2.74
C PHE A 138 -10.08 12.61 3.76
N LYS A 139 -9.13 13.53 3.87
CA LYS A 139 -9.23 14.70 4.76
C LYS A 139 -10.23 15.73 4.27
N GLN A 140 -10.41 15.85 2.95
CA GLN A 140 -11.32 16.84 2.35
C GLN A 140 -12.76 16.33 2.30
N THR A 141 -12.99 15.04 2.18
CA THR A 141 -14.32 14.43 2.03
C THR A 141 -15.29 14.81 3.16
N PRO A 142 -14.90 14.82 4.46
CA PRO A 142 -15.76 15.32 5.54
C PRO A 142 -16.04 16.82 5.48
N MET A 143 -15.17 17.59 4.83
CA MET A 143 -15.29 19.05 4.67
C MET A 143 -15.92 19.45 3.33
N ALA A 144 -16.05 18.52 2.41
CA ALA A 144 -16.67 18.76 1.10
C ALA A 144 -18.20 18.78 1.13
N LEU A 145 -18.81 18.80 2.32
CA LEU A 145 -20.22 19.14 2.53
C LEU A 145 -20.39 20.52 3.17
N PRO A 146 -19.71 21.60 2.69
CA PRO A 146 -20.03 22.95 3.15
C PRO A 146 -21.31 23.49 2.51
N GLY A 147 -22.06 22.68 1.79
CA GLY A 147 -23.32 23.06 1.14
C GLY A 147 -24.58 22.65 1.88
N SER A 148 -24.48 21.96 3.00
CA SER A 148 -25.63 21.62 3.83
C SER A 148 -25.82 22.61 5.01
N ILE A 149 -25.38 23.85 4.86
CA ILE A 149 -25.83 24.94 5.70
C ILE A 149 -27.13 25.46 5.06
N THR A 150 -28.20 24.81 5.36
CA THR A 150 -29.54 25.39 5.34
C THR A 150 -30.14 25.21 6.71
#